data_4d6bd111b924b958e98a15f28b8b2e71
#
_entry.id   4d6bd111b924b958e98a15f28b8b2e71
#
_cell.length_a   1.000
_cell.length_b   1.000
_cell.length_c   1.000
_cell.angle_alpha   90.00
_cell.angle_beta   90.00
_cell.angle_gamma   90.00
#
_symmetry.space_group_name_H-M   'P 1'
#
loop_
_entity.id
_entity.type
_entity.pdbx_description
1 polymer ?
#
loop_
_entity_poly.entity_id
_entity_poly.type
_entity_poly.pdbx_seq_one_letter_code
_entity_poly.pdbx_strand_id
1 'polypeptide(L)'
;FGLKGDNSLRKRIYRADGGQPLLFGSNMALRASAWHQIVNEVCRDKADVMHEDIDISLHLMGKDLKTVYSPRMIAAMSARRMDTSLSSFLSYMRRFKNTFDAHPQHTRTHKPEVLFTAMYPAMHMFYPVWQKVLNSADINPAEAA
;
A
#
# COMPACT_ATOMS: atom_id res chain seq x y z
N PHE A 1 -2.92 -5.07 -15.67
CA PHE A 1 -2.34 -3.72 -15.51
C PHE A 1 -0.86 -3.81 -15.82
N GLY A 2 -0.41 -3.16 -16.90
CA GLY A 2 1.01 -3.14 -17.22
C GLY A 2 1.78 -2.33 -16.17
N LEU A 3 3.06 -2.64 -15.98
CA LEU A 3 3.97 -2.00 -15.02
C LEU A 3 3.94 -0.47 -15.08
N LYS A 4 3.76 0.11 -16.29
CA LYS A 4 3.66 1.56 -16.49
C LYS A 4 2.39 2.17 -15.87
N GLY A 5 1.27 1.45 -15.92
CA GLY A 5 0.01 1.89 -15.32
C GLY A 5 0.08 1.88 -13.79
N ASP A 6 0.63 0.82 -13.20
CA ASP A 6 0.84 0.71 -11.76
C ASP A 6 1.78 1.79 -11.24
N ASN A 7 2.91 2.04 -11.92
CA ASN A 7 3.84 3.10 -11.56
C ASN A 7 3.20 4.49 -11.59
N SER A 8 2.36 4.79 -12.59
CA SER A 8 1.66 6.06 -12.69
C SER A 8 0.65 6.23 -11.55
N LEU A 9 -0.08 5.16 -11.22
CA LEU A 9 -1.07 5.14 -10.15
C LEU A 9 -0.40 5.40 -8.80
N ARG A 10 0.67 4.66 -8.47
CA ARG A 10 1.41 4.80 -7.21
C ARG A 10 1.99 6.20 -7.05
N LYS A 11 2.60 6.76 -8.10
CA LYS A 11 3.13 8.12 -8.08
C LYS A 11 2.08 9.19 -7.78
N ARG A 12 0.82 8.98 -8.13
CA ARG A 12 -0.25 9.98 -8.03
C ARG A 12 -1.11 9.83 -6.79
N ILE A 13 -1.31 8.60 -6.33
CA ILE A 13 -2.34 8.27 -5.33
C ILE A 13 -1.73 8.07 -3.95
N TYR A 14 -0.61 7.35 -3.86
CA TYR A 14 0.05 7.06 -2.59
C TYR A 14 0.99 8.21 -2.18
N ARG A 15 0.41 9.34 -1.80
CA ARG A 15 1.14 10.52 -1.34
C ARG A 15 0.43 11.14 -0.15
N ALA A 16 1.21 11.68 0.77
CA ALA A 16 0.75 12.52 1.88
C ALA A 16 1.51 13.85 1.83
N ASP A 17 1.29 14.72 2.77
CA ASP A 17 1.89 16.03 2.97
C ASP A 17 2.91 16.52 1.92
N GLY A 18 2.62 17.63 1.28
CA GLY A 18 3.54 18.19 0.27
C GLY A 18 3.83 17.27 -0.93
N GLY A 19 3.08 16.17 -1.08
CA GLY A 19 3.24 15.22 -2.16
C GLY A 19 4.35 14.19 -1.95
N GLN A 20 4.81 13.96 -0.72
CA GLN A 20 5.77 12.88 -0.43
C GLN A 20 5.14 11.50 -0.65
N PRO A 21 5.85 10.55 -1.30
CA PRO A 21 5.33 9.19 -1.49
C PRO A 21 5.23 8.45 -0.15
N LEU A 22 4.10 7.78 0.05
CA LEU A 22 3.96 6.80 1.13
C LEU A 22 4.77 5.54 0.81
N LEU A 23 5.30 4.90 1.83
CA LEU A 23 5.93 3.59 1.71
C LEU A 23 4.89 2.52 1.40
N PHE A 24 5.35 1.39 0.89
CA PHE A 24 4.52 0.25 0.55
C PHE A 24 5.13 -1.00 1.17
N GLY A 25 4.47 -1.59 2.16
CA GLY A 25 5.01 -2.67 2.99
C GLY A 25 5.56 -3.86 2.22
N SER A 26 4.94 -4.20 1.08
CA SER A 26 5.40 -5.28 0.21
C SER A 26 6.67 -4.95 -0.58
N ASN A 27 7.06 -3.68 -0.70
CA ASN A 27 8.19 -3.23 -1.51
C ASN A 27 8.76 -1.91 -1.02
N MET A 28 9.41 -1.94 0.13
CA MET A 28 10.08 -0.77 0.72
C MET A 28 11.48 -1.12 1.20
N ALA A 29 12.36 -0.13 1.19
CA ALA A 29 13.67 -0.19 1.82
C ALA A 29 13.85 1.03 2.72
N LEU A 30 14.36 0.81 3.92
CA LEU A 30 14.57 1.84 4.92
C LEU A 30 16.04 1.84 5.37
N ARG A 31 16.65 3.01 5.43
CA ARG A 31 18.00 3.14 5.97
C ARG A 31 17.97 2.90 7.49
N ALA A 32 18.94 2.16 8.02
CA ALA A 32 19.04 1.92 9.45
C ALA A 32 19.08 3.22 10.27
N SER A 33 19.79 4.25 9.78
CA SER A 33 19.85 5.57 10.43
C SER A 33 18.50 6.29 10.47
N ALA A 34 17.62 6.07 9.50
CA ALA A 34 16.26 6.60 9.51
C ALA A 34 15.37 5.79 10.48
N TRP A 35 15.50 4.46 10.46
CA TRP A 35 14.79 3.59 11.39
C TRP A 35 15.09 3.93 12.85
N HIS A 36 16.37 4.11 13.20
CA HIS A 36 16.79 4.46 14.56
C HIS A 36 16.16 5.78 15.08
N GLN A 37 15.75 6.70 14.21
CA GLN A 37 15.11 7.93 14.60
C GLN A 37 13.64 7.78 14.92
N ILE A 38 12.97 6.73 14.44
CA ILE A 38 11.52 6.56 14.57
C ILE A 38 11.11 5.30 15.33
N VAL A 39 12.02 4.35 15.55
CA VAL A 39 11.71 3.01 16.10
C VAL A 39 10.96 3.03 17.45
N ASN A 40 11.18 4.06 18.26
CA ASN A 40 10.51 4.22 19.55
C ASN A 40 9.17 4.97 19.45
N GLU A 41 8.87 5.55 18.29
CA GLU A 41 7.68 6.37 18.05
C GLU A 41 6.63 5.62 17.22
N VAL A 42 7.04 4.64 16.39
CA VAL A 42 6.12 3.86 15.54
C VAL A 42 5.03 3.18 16.36
N CYS A 43 3.81 3.23 15.86
CA CYS A 43 2.66 2.67 16.53
C CYS A 43 2.75 1.13 16.59
N ARG A 44 2.69 0.57 17.80
CA ARG A 44 2.68 -0.88 17.99
C ARG A 44 1.24 -1.40 17.97
N ASP A 45 0.68 -1.50 16.77
CA ASP A 45 -0.70 -1.90 16.53
C ASP A 45 -0.90 -3.40 16.75
N LYS A 46 -1.14 -3.80 18.00
CA LYS A 46 -1.45 -5.21 18.34
C LYS A 46 -2.81 -5.69 17.82
N ALA A 47 -3.72 -4.77 17.51
CA ALA A 47 -5.06 -5.08 17.02
C ALA A 47 -5.11 -5.24 15.49
N ASP A 48 -4.02 -4.97 14.79
CA ASP A 48 -3.91 -5.03 13.32
C ASP A 48 -4.99 -4.20 12.61
N VAL A 49 -5.21 -2.98 13.10
CA VAL A 49 -6.23 -2.05 12.58
C VAL A 49 -5.65 -0.85 11.84
N MET A 50 -4.33 -0.73 11.75
CA MET A 50 -3.60 0.31 11.02
C MET A 50 -2.76 -0.27 9.88
N HIS A 51 -2.22 0.59 9.03
CA HIS A 51 -1.22 0.26 8.03
C HIS A 51 0.17 0.62 8.56
N GLU A 52 0.99 -0.39 8.84
CA GLU A 52 2.34 -0.22 9.40
C GLU A 52 3.28 0.55 8.47
N ASP A 53 3.15 0.37 7.17
CA ASP A 53 3.94 1.06 6.15
C ASP A 53 3.58 2.55 6.04
N ILE A 54 2.31 2.88 6.20
CA ILE A 54 1.85 4.26 6.24
C ILE A 54 2.26 4.91 7.55
N ASP A 55 2.14 4.22 8.69
CA ASP A 55 2.59 4.68 10.00
C ASP A 55 4.07 5.07 9.97
N ILE A 56 4.93 4.16 9.48
CA ILE A 56 6.35 4.43 9.28
C ILE A 56 6.57 5.65 8.38
N SER A 57 5.81 5.79 7.29
CA SER A 57 5.91 6.92 6.38
C SER A 57 5.65 8.25 7.09
N LEU A 58 4.59 8.31 7.91
CA LEU A 58 4.19 9.53 8.62
C LEU A 58 5.22 9.90 9.70
N HIS A 59 5.78 8.92 10.41
CA HIS A 59 6.87 9.17 11.35
C HIS A 59 8.14 9.70 10.65
N LEU A 60 8.50 9.14 9.49
CA LEU A 60 9.63 9.66 8.69
C LEU A 60 9.39 11.11 8.26
N MET A 61 8.18 11.43 7.80
CA MET A 61 7.81 12.80 7.41
C MET A 61 7.86 13.75 8.61
N GLY A 62 7.42 13.32 9.80
CA GLY A 62 7.51 14.09 11.04
C GLY A 62 8.95 14.40 11.47
N LYS A 63 9.94 13.66 10.97
CA LYS A 63 11.38 13.91 11.17
C LYS A 63 12.04 14.60 9.97
N ASP A 64 11.26 15.15 9.03
CA ASP A 64 11.76 15.77 7.79
C ASP A 64 12.61 14.80 6.92
N LEU A 65 12.45 13.49 7.12
CA LEU A 65 13.11 12.47 6.34
C LEU A 65 12.34 12.24 5.04
N LYS A 66 13.06 12.33 3.91
CA LYS A 66 12.45 12.20 2.59
C LYS A 66 12.25 10.74 2.19
N THR A 67 11.03 10.43 1.77
CA THR A 67 10.71 9.19 1.05
C THR A 67 10.82 9.42 -0.46
N VAL A 68 11.31 8.42 -1.19
CA VAL A 68 11.45 8.50 -2.65
C VAL A 68 10.86 7.25 -3.28
N TYR A 69 10.20 7.43 -4.42
CA TYR A 69 9.71 6.33 -5.23
C TYR A 69 10.78 5.90 -6.24
N SER A 70 11.13 4.60 -6.24
CA SER A 70 12.04 4.02 -7.24
C SER A 70 11.28 3.05 -8.16
N PRO A 71 11.19 3.32 -9.46
CA PRO A 71 10.55 2.42 -10.42
C PRO A 71 11.35 1.13 -10.68
N ARG A 72 12.58 1.04 -10.17
CA ARG A 72 13.44 -0.15 -10.26
C ARG A 72 13.18 -1.16 -9.16
N MET A 73 12.52 -0.76 -8.07
CA MET A 73 12.09 -1.67 -7.02
C MET A 73 10.77 -2.29 -7.46
N ILE A 74 10.81 -3.55 -7.88
CA ILE A 74 9.64 -4.30 -8.34
C ILE A 74 9.41 -5.46 -7.39
N ALA A 75 8.19 -5.61 -6.91
CA ALA A 75 7.74 -6.77 -6.14
C ALA A 75 6.38 -7.24 -6.64
N ALA A 76 6.23 -8.54 -6.77
CA ALA A 76 4.93 -9.15 -7.06
C ALA A 76 4.07 -9.16 -5.79
N MET A 77 2.77 -8.90 -5.96
CA MET A 77 1.80 -8.97 -4.88
C MET A 77 0.69 -9.95 -5.22
N SER A 78 0.29 -10.74 -4.24
CA SER A 78 -0.86 -11.61 -4.39
C SER A 78 -2.15 -10.80 -4.50
N ALA A 79 -2.99 -11.13 -5.47
CA ALA A 79 -4.32 -10.55 -5.64
C ALA A 79 -5.39 -11.14 -4.71
N ARG A 80 -5.01 -11.97 -3.71
CA ARG A 80 -5.95 -12.68 -2.82
C ARG A 80 -6.96 -11.77 -2.09
N ARG A 81 -6.62 -10.49 -1.88
CA ARG A 81 -7.56 -9.54 -1.29
C ARG A 81 -8.78 -9.25 -2.16
N MET A 82 -8.70 -9.50 -3.46
CA MET A 82 -9.83 -9.38 -4.39
C MET A 82 -10.86 -10.49 -4.20
N ASP A 83 -10.47 -11.60 -3.55
CA ASP A 83 -11.30 -12.76 -3.25
C ASP A 83 -11.92 -12.72 -1.84
N THR A 84 -11.69 -11.66 -1.09
CA THR A 84 -12.28 -11.51 0.25
C THR A 84 -13.69 -10.93 0.17
N SER A 85 -14.50 -11.13 1.23
CA SER A 85 -15.82 -10.50 1.31
C SER A 85 -15.70 -8.96 1.31
N LEU A 86 -16.76 -8.28 0.87
CA LEU A 86 -16.83 -6.82 0.88
C LEU A 86 -16.58 -6.25 2.28
N SER A 87 -17.12 -6.88 3.33
CA SER A 87 -16.92 -6.44 4.72
C SER A 87 -15.45 -6.51 5.14
N SER A 88 -14.76 -7.60 4.79
CA SER A 88 -13.33 -7.78 5.07
C SER A 88 -12.49 -6.76 4.28
N PHE A 89 -12.86 -6.51 3.01
CA PHE A 89 -12.20 -5.52 2.19
C PHE A 89 -12.36 -4.10 2.74
N LEU A 90 -13.58 -3.72 3.14
CA LEU A 90 -13.86 -2.41 3.74
C LEU A 90 -13.15 -2.23 5.09
N SER A 91 -13.09 -3.30 5.92
CA SER A 91 -12.29 -3.27 7.16
C SER A 91 -10.82 -3.00 6.88
N TYR A 92 -10.26 -3.64 5.84
CA TYR A 92 -8.89 -3.36 5.40
C TYR A 92 -8.72 -1.92 4.91
N MET A 93 -9.67 -1.38 4.16
CA MET A 93 -9.62 0.01 3.70
C MET A 93 -9.72 1.03 4.85
N ARG A 94 -10.45 0.71 5.93
CA ARG A 94 -10.54 1.55 7.14
C ARG A 94 -9.20 1.74 7.84
N ARG A 95 -8.23 0.85 7.65
CA ARG A 95 -6.88 1.00 8.19
C ARG A 95 -6.22 2.31 7.75
N PHE A 96 -6.49 2.78 6.51
CA PHE A 96 -6.05 4.10 6.07
C PHE A 96 -6.54 5.21 7.01
N LYS A 97 -7.84 5.20 7.30
CA LYS A 97 -8.42 6.17 8.23
C LYS A 97 -7.78 6.08 9.61
N ASN A 98 -7.72 4.88 10.17
CA ASN A 98 -7.22 4.67 11.53
C ASN A 98 -5.76 5.11 11.67
N THR A 99 -4.92 4.84 10.66
CA THR A 99 -3.53 5.27 10.67
C THR A 99 -3.41 6.80 10.67
N PHE A 100 -4.17 7.50 9.83
CA PHE A 100 -4.14 8.97 9.80
C PHE A 100 -4.80 9.60 11.04
N ASP A 101 -5.81 8.98 11.63
CA ASP A 101 -6.41 9.45 12.88
C ASP A 101 -5.42 9.37 14.06
N ALA A 102 -4.49 8.40 14.03
CA ALA A 102 -3.38 8.32 14.99
C ALA A 102 -2.29 9.39 14.75
N HIS A 103 -2.31 10.05 13.59
CA HIS A 103 -1.33 11.05 13.18
C HIS A 103 -2.02 12.36 12.76
N PRO A 104 -2.71 13.08 13.67
CA PRO A 104 -3.52 14.25 13.32
C PRO A 104 -2.74 15.43 12.75
N GLN A 105 -1.41 15.46 12.91
CA GLN A 105 -0.52 16.45 12.33
C GLN A 105 -0.34 16.30 10.80
N HIS A 106 -0.74 15.16 10.23
CA HIS A 106 -0.60 14.87 8.81
C HIS A 106 -1.94 14.96 8.07
N THR A 107 -1.92 15.50 6.87
CA THR A 107 -3.12 15.59 6.03
C THR A 107 -3.48 14.22 5.46
N ARG A 108 -4.66 13.73 5.84
CA ARG A 108 -5.16 12.46 5.33
C ARG A 108 -5.37 12.48 3.82
N THR A 109 -4.84 11.48 3.13
CA THR A 109 -5.21 11.20 1.75
C THR A 109 -6.36 10.18 1.67
N HIS A 110 -7.44 10.55 1.00
CA HIS A 110 -8.60 9.67 0.77
C HIS A 110 -8.52 8.92 -0.58
N LYS A 111 -7.59 9.32 -1.44
CA LYS A 111 -7.52 8.84 -2.83
C LYS A 111 -7.39 7.31 -2.95
N PRO A 112 -6.50 6.62 -2.20
CA PRO A 112 -6.39 5.18 -2.29
C PRO A 112 -7.66 4.47 -1.82
N GLU A 113 -8.21 4.88 -0.67
CA GLU A 113 -9.41 4.31 -0.07
C GLU A 113 -10.62 4.39 -1.02
N VAL A 114 -10.88 5.58 -1.55
CA VAL A 114 -12.01 5.82 -2.47
C VAL A 114 -11.83 5.02 -3.77
N LEU A 115 -10.64 5.07 -4.37
CA LEU A 115 -10.38 4.39 -5.63
C LEU A 115 -10.53 2.88 -5.49
N PHE A 116 -9.88 2.26 -4.50
CA PHE A 116 -9.92 0.80 -4.35
C PHE A 116 -11.32 0.33 -3.94
N THR A 117 -12.04 1.09 -3.12
CA THR A 117 -13.43 0.76 -2.77
C THR A 117 -14.33 0.80 -4.00
N ALA A 118 -14.20 1.81 -4.86
CA ALA A 118 -14.97 1.92 -6.09
C ALA A 118 -14.62 0.82 -7.11
N MET A 119 -13.35 0.39 -7.16
CA MET A 119 -12.90 -0.66 -8.07
C MET A 119 -13.20 -2.09 -7.56
N TYR A 120 -13.47 -2.26 -6.27
CA TYR A 120 -13.62 -3.58 -5.67
C TYR A 120 -14.65 -4.47 -6.37
N PRO A 121 -15.89 -4.04 -6.71
CA PRO A 121 -16.86 -4.91 -7.37
C PRO A 121 -16.35 -5.48 -8.70
N ALA A 122 -15.72 -4.65 -9.52
CA ALA A 122 -15.15 -5.08 -10.78
C ALA A 122 -13.98 -6.05 -10.56
N MET A 123 -13.06 -5.73 -9.64
CA MET A 123 -11.92 -6.58 -9.33
C MET A 123 -12.37 -7.95 -8.79
N HIS A 124 -13.34 -7.98 -7.88
CA HIS A 124 -13.88 -9.20 -7.30
C HIS A 124 -14.56 -10.08 -8.37
N MET A 125 -15.35 -9.49 -9.24
CA MET A 125 -16.04 -10.19 -10.33
C MET A 125 -15.05 -10.80 -11.33
N PHE A 126 -13.98 -10.10 -11.67
CA PHE A 126 -12.99 -10.58 -12.66
C PHE A 126 -11.90 -11.48 -12.06
N TYR A 127 -11.76 -11.54 -10.74
CA TYR A 127 -10.71 -12.32 -10.09
C TYR A 127 -10.71 -13.81 -10.45
N PRO A 128 -11.86 -14.54 -10.47
CA PRO A 128 -11.88 -15.96 -10.86
C PRO A 128 -11.44 -16.21 -12.30
N VAL A 129 -11.78 -15.29 -13.20
CA VAL A 129 -11.35 -15.34 -14.61
C VAL A 129 -9.84 -15.13 -14.71
N TRP A 130 -9.33 -14.15 -14.00
CA TRP A 130 -7.90 -13.87 -13.92
C TRP A 130 -7.10 -15.06 -13.38
N GLN A 131 -7.58 -15.71 -12.31
CA GLN A 131 -6.96 -16.91 -11.76
C GLN A 131 -6.90 -18.06 -12.77
N LYS A 132 -7.98 -18.29 -13.52
CA LYS A 132 -7.99 -19.31 -14.56
C LYS A 132 -6.93 -19.03 -15.65
N VAL A 133 -6.80 -17.79 -16.08
CA VAL A 133 -5.80 -17.38 -17.07
C VAL A 133 -4.38 -17.60 -16.54
N LEU A 134 -4.11 -17.23 -15.29
CA LEU A 134 -2.79 -17.44 -14.69
C LEU A 134 -2.44 -18.93 -14.55
N ASN A 135 -3.39 -19.74 -14.10
CA ASN A 135 -3.19 -21.18 -13.93
C ASN A 135 -3.04 -21.93 -15.27
N SER A 136 -3.67 -21.44 -16.35
CA SER A 136 -3.53 -22.04 -17.69
C SER A 136 -2.29 -21.59 -18.45
N ALA A 137 -1.68 -20.50 -18.04
CA ALA A 137 -0.51 -19.94 -18.74
C ALA A 137 0.83 -20.55 -18.28
N ASP A 138 0.83 -21.49 -17.31
CA ASP A 138 2.04 -22.11 -16.71
C ASP A 138 3.16 -21.07 -16.37
N ILE A 139 2.72 -19.85 -16.06
CA ILE A 139 3.65 -18.75 -15.77
C ILE A 139 4.26 -19.01 -14.39
N ASN A 140 5.46 -19.55 -14.41
CA ASN A 140 6.28 -19.64 -13.21
C ASN A 140 6.54 -18.21 -12.71
N PRO A 141 6.02 -17.81 -11.53
CA PRO A 141 6.19 -16.45 -11.01
C PRO A 141 7.67 -16.07 -10.79
N ALA A 142 8.59 -17.04 -10.78
CA ALA A 142 10.03 -16.81 -10.69
C ALA A 142 10.67 -16.33 -12.01
N GLU A 143 10.01 -16.53 -13.15
CA GLU A 143 10.51 -16.10 -14.47
C GLU A 143 9.95 -14.74 -14.91
N ALA A 144 9.00 -14.19 -14.17
CA ALA A 144 8.33 -12.91 -14.48
C ALA A 144 8.88 -11.72 -13.67
N ALA A 145 9.93 -11.93 -12.88
CA ALA A 145 10.54 -10.90 -12.02
C ALA A 145 11.75 -10.19 -12.65
#